data_889a7d44c1585e9d8dc2c7c2aefeb88a
#
_entry.id   889a7d44c1585e9d8dc2c7c2aefeb88a
#
_cell.length_a   1.000
_cell.length_b   1.000
_cell.length_c   1.000
_cell.angle_alpha   90.00
_cell.angle_beta   90.00
_cell.angle_gamma   90.00
#
_symmetry.space_group_name_H-M   'P 1'
#
loop_
_entity.id
_entity.type
_entity.pdbx_description
1 polymer ?
#
loop_
_entity_poly.entity_id
_entity_poly.type
_entity_poly.pdbx_seq_one_letter_code
_entity_poly.pdbx_strand_id
1 'polypeptide(L)'
;MAEQLTLPEKPKSKLTLVKRIFIFIIIALIYIWTFTSIEIRWDNIFSERTIDNFDRIIPKFFQPAVEETGNIMEMMFETLFIAYTGSLAAAIIAIPLAFLCASNMVRNKFLNNIGMWILGGVRAFPEIVLAIIFVAAVGPNPFAGVLAIAIGSTGMLGKLYSEVIESIDMNVIEALEASGANKFQILFYGIFPQVLPEFMSYAIYRFEIDVRASSVLGIVGAGGIGTLITFAYMNRNWEEVGMILLVIIITVTIIDQISGFIRKRLV
;
A
#
# COMPACT_ATOMS: atom_id res chain seq x y z
N MET A 1 -10.45 51.40 22.82
CA MET A 1 -11.43 50.44 23.35
C MET A 1 -12.01 49.68 22.19
N ALA A 2 -11.57 48.47 21.97
CA ALA A 2 -12.13 47.57 20.93
C ALA A 2 -13.27 46.79 21.59
N GLU A 3 -14.49 47.08 21.18
CA GLU A 3 -15.70 46.37 21.59
C GLU A 3 -15.67 44.97 21.00
N GLN A 4 -15.50 43.96 21.84
CA GLN A 4 -15.53 42.54 21.41
C GLN A 4 -16.97 42.22 20.98
N LEU A 5 -17.18 42.09 19.67
CA LEU A 5 -18.42 41.54 19.12
C LEU A 5 -18.56 40.10 19.59
N THR A 6 -19.31 39.88 20.66
CA THR A 6 -19.73 38.51 21.07
C THR A 6 -20.82 38.05 20.14
N LEU A 7 -20.49 37.05 19.31
CA LEU A 7 -21.49 36.39 18.46
C LEU A 7 -22.56 35.73 19.34
N PRO A 8 -23.87 35.89 19.03
CA PRO A 8 -24.95 35.31 19.82
C PRO A 8 -24.81 33.77 19.82
N GLU A 9 -24.78 33.21 21.03
CA GLU A 9 -24.76 31.74 21.19
C GLU A 9 -26.04 31.16 20.60
N LYS A 10 -25.87 30.18 19.72
CA LYS A 10 -26.95 29.45 19.07
C LYS A 10 -27.78 28.72 20.14
N PRO A 11 -29.11 29.00 20.30
CA PRO A 11 -29.91 28.38 21.35
C PRO A 11 -29.86 26.85 21.22
N LYS A 12 -29.42 26.18 22.29
CA LYS A 12 -29.36 24.72 22.37
C LYS A 12 -30.79 24.17 22.41
N SER A 13 -31.35 23.89 21.24
CA SER A 13 -32.70 23.30 21.12
C SER A 13 -32.72 21.92 21.80
N LYS A 14 -33.75 21.69 22.65
CA LYS A 14 -34.00 20.38 23.27
C LYS A 14 -34.09 19.26 22.23
N LEU A 15 -34.56 19.56 21.02
CA LEU A 15 -34.58 18.68 19.88
C LEU A 15 -33.18 18.22 19.47
N THR A 16 -32.18 19.07 19.57
CA THR A 16 -30.77 18.71 19.20
C THR A 16 -30.18 17.73 20.23
N LEU A 17 -30.55 17.89 21.50
CA LEU A 17 -30.12 16.97 22.55
C LEU A 17 -30.79 15.60 22.41
N VAL A 18 -32.09 15.55 22.15
CA VAL A 18 -32.83 14.29 21.88
C VAL A 18 -32.25 13.57 20.64
N LYS A 19 -31.98 14.32 19.57
CA LYS A 19 -31.35 13.75 18.37
C LYS A 19 -29.98 13.14 18.66
N ARG A 20 -29.15 13.80 19.47
CA ARG A 20 -27.83 13.27 19.87
C ARG A 20 -27.95 12.03 20.74
N ILE A 21 -28.86 12.00 21.69
CA ILE A 21 -29.12 10.83 22.54
C ILE A 21 -29.61 9.67 21.69
N PHE A 22 -30.53 9.92 20.74
CA PHE A 22 -31.05 8.89 19.84
C PHE A 22 -29.95 8.29 18.94
N ILE A 23 -29.08 9.14 18.38
CA ILE A 23 -27.93 8.70 17.59
C ILE A 23 -26.98 7.86 18.45
N PHE A 24 -26.69 8.32 19.68
CA PHE A 24 -25.84 7.59 20.61
C PHE A 24 -26.42 6.21 20.96
N ILE A 25 -27.72 6.12 21.20
CA ILE A 25 -28.42 4.84 21.48
C ILE A 25 -28.33 3.91 20.27
N ILE A 26 -28.52 4.43 19.03
CA ILE A 26 -28.40 3.61 17.82
C ILE A 26 -26.98 3.08 17.68
N ILE A 27 -25.97 3.94 17.86
CA ILE A 27 -24.57 3.52 17.79
C ILE A 27 -24.26 2.47 18.85
N ALA A 28 -24.73 2.65 20.09
CA ALA A 28 -24.55 1.70 21.16
C ALA A 28 -25.24 0.35 20.86
N LEU A 29 -26.46 0.37 20.32
CA LEU A 29 -27.17 -0.84 19.92
C LEU A 29 -26.45 -1.58 18.77
N ILE A 30 -25.95 -0.86 17.76
CA ILE A 30 -25.15 -1.46 16.70
C ILE A 30 -23.87 -2.10 17.27
N TYR A 31 -23.22 -1.41 18.22
CA TYR A 31 -22.01 -1.92 18.86
C TYR A 31 -22.29 -3.20 19.66
N ILE A 32 -23.34 -3.19 20.49
CA ILE A 32 -23.78 -4.35 21.27
C ILE A 32 -24.14 -5.51 20.31
N TRP A 33 -24.91 -5.23 19.26
CA TRP A 33 -25.29 -6.23 18.28
C TRP A 33 -24.06 -6.83 17.57
N THR A 34 -23.10 -6.02 17.17
CA THR A 34 -21.86 -6.48 16.54
C THR A 34 -21.06 -7.37 17.48
N PHE A 35 -20.88 -6.97 18.75
CA PHE A 35 -20.16 -7.76 19.74
C PHE A 35 -20.87 -9.08 20.13
N THR A 36 -22.19 -9.07 20.19
CA THR A 36 -22.96 -10.30 20.48
C THR A 36 -23.05 -11.23 19.27
N SER A 37 -22.93 -10.69 18.03
CA SER A 37 -22.92 -11.50 16.80
C SER A 37 -21.58 -12.19 16.55
N ILE A 38 -20.49 -11.71 17.15
CA ILE A 38 -19.18 -12.36 17.11
C ILE A 38 -19.15 -13.33 18.29
N GLU A 39 -19.11 -14.63 18.02
CA GLU A 39 -18.96 -15.67 19.06
C GLU A 39 -17.55 -15.61 19.68
N ILE A 40 -17.30 -14.61 20.54
CA ILE A 40 -16.04 -14.51 21.28
C ILE A 40 -16.07 -15.56 22.39
N ARG A 41 -15.29 -16.60 22.23
CA ARG A 41 -15.14 -17.67 23.24
C ARG A 41 -14.15 -17.23 24.31
N TRP A 42 -14.61 -16.40 25.25
CA TRP A 42 -13.81 -15.85 26.33
C TRP A 42 -13.12 -16.94 27.18
N ASP A 43 -13.81 -18.09 27.36
CA ASP A 43 -13.25 -19.22 28.06
C ASP A 43 -11.98 -19.78 27.42
N ASN A 44 -11.86 -19.69 26.08
CA ASN A 44 -10.66 -20.11 25.36
C ASN A 44 -9.53 -19.11 25.51
N ILE A 45 -9.85 -17.79 25.53
CA ILE A 45 -8.83 -16.74 25.61
C ILE A 45 -8.08 -16.79 26.94
N PHE A 46 -8.79 -17.03 28.02
CA PHE A 46 -8.25 -17.12 29.40
C PHE A 46 -8.02 -18.54 29.87
N SER A 47 -8.04 -19.53 28.98
CA SER A 47 -7.78 -20.92 29.36
C SER A 47 -6.31 -21.11 29.71
N GLU A 48 -5.99 -21.97 30.68
CA GLU A 48 -4.63 -22.37 31.03
C GLU A 48 -3.84 -22.79 29.79
N ARG A 49 -4.45 -23.52 28.89
CA ARG A 49 -3.85 -23.96 27.64
C ARG A 49 -3.38 -22.80 26.75
N THR A 50 -4.12 -21.71 26.71
CA THR A 50 -3.74 -20.52 25.93
C THR A 50 -2.57 -19.82 26.60
N ILE A 51 -2.61 -19.66 27.91
CA ILE A 51 -1.53 -19.06 28.70
C ILE A 51 -0.24 -19.88 28.54
N ASP A 52 -0.30 -21.20 28.71
CA ASP A 52 0.83 -22.11 28.51
C ASP A 52 1.43 -22.03 27.11
N ASN A 53 0.57 -21.86 26.06
CA ASN A 53 1.05 -21.68 24.71
C ASN A 53 1.79 -20.35 24.55
N PHE A 54 1.28 -19.26 25.12
CA PHE A 54 1.97 -17.97 25.09
C PHE A 54 3.32 -18.05 25.81
N ASP A 55 3.37 -18.63 26.99
CA ASP A 55 4.58 -18.78 27.79
C ASP A 55 5.63 -19.65 27.09
N ARG A 56 5.20 -20.61 26.28
CA ARG A 56 6.10 -21.47 25.51
C ARG A 56 6.57 -20.85 24.21
N ILE A 57 5.72 -20.07 23.52
CA ILE A 57 6.01 -19.55 22.17
C ILE A 57 6.75 -18.22 22.23
N ILE A 58 6.29 -17.27 23.07
CA ILE A 58 6.84 -15.92 23.10
C ILE A 58 8.34 -15.89 23.43
N PRO A 59 8.86 -16.61 24.45
CA PRO A 59 10.28 -16.60 24.72
C PRO A 59 11.15 -17.09 23.55
N LYS A 60 10.62 -18.03 22.74
CA LYS A 60 11.33 -18.58 21.58
C LYS A 60 11.49 -17.56 20.44
N PHE A 61 10.56 -16.63 20.28
CA PHE A 61 10.72 -15.52 19.33
C PHE A 61 11.90 -14.60 19.66
N PHE A 62 12.29 -14.52 20.95
CA PHE A 62 13.41 -13.71 21.41
C PHE A 62 14.73 -14.49 21.50
N GLN A 63 14.72 -15.76 21.08
CA GLN A 63 15.90 -16.60 20.96
C GLN A 63 16.14 -16.93 19.47
N PRO A 64 16.58 -15.94 18.66
CA PRO A 64 16.64 -16.11 17.21
C PRO A 64 17.67 -17.19 16.81
N ALA A 65 17.30 -18.05 15.86
CA ALA A 65 18.15 -19.08 15.28
C ALA A 65 19.22 -18.45 14.38
N VAL A 66 20.35 -18.05 14.97
CA VAL A 66 21.44 -17.35 14.26
C VAL A 66 22.08 -18.23 13.18
N GLU A 67 22.04 -19.54 13.33
CA GLU A 67 22.61 -20.52 12.38
C GLU A 67 21.94 -20.44 10.99
N GLU A 68 20.65 -20.10 10.93
CA GLU A 68 19.86 -20.00 9.70
C GLU A 68 19.95 -18.61 9.02
N THR A 69 20.76 -17.70 9.57
CA THR A 69 20.84 -16.31 9.05
C THR A 69 21.18 -16.24 7.57
N GLY A 70 22.05 -17.12 7.08
CA GLY A 70 22.48 -17.12 5.67
C GLY A 70 21.30 -17.37 4.71
N ASN A 71 20.54 -18.42 4.96
CA ASN A 71 19.36 -18.79 4.17
C ASN A 71 18.26 -17.73 4.25
N ILE A 72 18.02 -17.19 5.46
CA ILE A 72 17.03 -16.13 5.68
C ILE A 72 17.39 -14.86 4.91
N MET A 73 18.68 -14.48 4.91
CA MET A 73 19.15 -13.32 4.14
C MET A 73 19.00 -13.52 2.62
N GLU A 74 19.31 -14.70 2.11
CA GLU A 74 19.12 -15.03 0.68
C GLU A 74 17.64 -14.85 0.28
N MET A 75 16.71 -15.41 1.06
CA MET A 75 15.28 -15.27 0.81
C MET A 75 14.78 -13.82 1.02
N MET A 76 15.41 -13.05 1.89
CA MET A 76 15.12 -11.63 2.03
C MET A 76 15.55 -10.85 0.79
N PHE A 77 16.72 -11.12 0.22
CA PHE A 77 17.15 -10.53 -1.05
C PHE A 77 16.20 -10.91 -2.19
N GLU A 78 15.75 -12.15 -2.27
CA GLU A 78 14.74 -12.56 -3.24
C GLU A 78 13.46 -11.74 -3.10
N THR A 79 13.00 -11.53 -1.85
CA THR A 79 11.84 -10.66 -1.56
C THR A 79 12.05 -9.24 -2.06
N LEU A 80 13.24 -8.66 -1.85
CA LEU A 80 13.59 -7.34 -2.35
C LEU A 80 13.61 -7.27 -3.87
N PHE A 81 14.12 -8.30 -4.55
CA PHE A 81 14.11 -8.37 -6.01
C PHE A 81 12.70 -8.49 -6.58
N ILE A 82 11.82 -9.28 -5.94
CA ILE A 82 10.40 -9.36 -6.31
C ILE A 82 9.74 -7.98 -6.20
N ALA A 83 9.90 -7.32 -5.05
CA ALA A 83 9.34 -6.00 -4.80
C ALA A 83 9.87 -4.94 -5.78
N TYR A 84 11.20 -4.91 -5.97
CA TYR A 84 11.84 -3.94 -6.87
C TYR A 84 11.39 -4.12 -8.32
N THR A 85 11.45 -5.35 -8.82
CA THR A 85 11.09 -5.63 -10.22
C THR A 85 9.61 -5.38 -10.47
N GLY A 86 8.75 -5.80 -9.53
CA GLY A 86 7.31 -5.58 -9.60
C GLY A 86 6.93 -4.10 -9.56
N SER A 87 7.48 -3.34 -8.60
CA SER A 87 7.19 -1.91 -8.48
C SER A 87 7.77 -1.08 -9.64
N LEU A 88 8.95 -1.45 -10.16
CA LEU A 88 9.52 -0.79 -11.34
C LEU A 88 8.65 -1.02 -12.59
N ALA A 89 8.21 -2.25 -12.80
CA ALA A 89 7.29 -2.57 -13.89
C ALA A 89 5.97 -1.80 -13.74
N ALA A 90 5.41 -1.75 -12.52
CA ALA A 90 4.22 -0.97 -12.23
C ALA A 90 4.40 0.52 -12.52
N ALA A 91 5.53 1.12 -12.10
CA ALA A 91 5.82 2.52 -12.33
C ALA A 91 5.88 2.87 -13.82
N ILE A 92 6.48 2.00 -14.64
CA ILE A 92 6.57 2.17 -16.09
C ILE A 92 5.18 2.03 -16.75
N ILE A 93 4.42 0.99 -16.39
CA ILE A 93 3.08 0.74 -16.95
C ILE A 93 2.09 1.83 -16.51
N ALA A 94 2.25 2.37 -15.31
CA ALA A 94 1.39 3.41 -14.77
C ALA A 94 1.47 4.73 -15.56
N ILE A 95 2.62 5.07 -16.17
CA ILE A 95 2.80 6.33 -16.91
C ILE A 95 1.77 6.49 -18.04
N PRO A 96 1.69 5.60 -19.05
CA PRO A 96 0.74 5.76 -20.13
C PRO A 96 -0.73 5.73 -19.65
N LEU A 97 -1.03 4.92 -18.62
CA LEU A 97 -2.36 4.87 -18.03
C LEU A 97 -2.71 6.17 -17.30
N ALA A 98 -1.76 6.79 -16.63
CA ALA A 98 -1.94 8.08 -15.97
C ALA A 98 -2.27 9.20 -16.98
N PHE A 99 -1.55 9.26 -18.10
CA PHE A 99 -1.86 10.22 -19.17
C PHE A 99 -3.26 9.99 -19.76
N LEU A 100 -3.71 8.73 -19.87
CA LEU A 100 -5.06 8.41 -20.33
C LEU A 100 -6.12 8.86 -19.32
N CYS A 101 -5.81 8.84 -18.02
CA CYS A 101 -6.72 9.17 -16.93
C CYS A 101 -6.73 10.67 -16.57
N ALA A 102 -5.72 11.43 -16.97
CA ALA A 102 -5.61 12.86 -16.68
C ALA A 102 -6.61 13.68 -17.53
N SER A 103 -7.53 14.37 -16.87
CA SER A 103 -8.63 15.10 -17.51
C SER A 103 -8.16 16.32 -18.32
N ASN A 104 -7.00 16.91 -17.96
CA ASN A 104 -6.37 18.02 -18.70
C ASN A 104 -5.66 17.55 -19.99
N MET A 105 -5.32 16.25 -20.11
CA MET A 105 -4.63 15.71 -21.29
C MET A 105 -5.58 15.07 -22.28
N VAL A 106 -6.64 14.39 -21.81
CA VAL A 106 -7.58 13.66 -22.67
C VAL A 106 -8.92 14.39 -22.74
N ARG A 107 -9.18 15.08 -23.87
CA ARG A 107 -10.45 15.79 -24.10
C ARG A 107 -11.67 14.86 -24.20
N ASN A 108 -11.47 13.61 -24.63
CA ASN A 108 -12.56 12.64 -24.78
C ASN A 108 -12.89 12.01 -23.44
N LYS A 109 -14.01 12.44 -22.84
CA LYS A 109 -14.50 11.93 -21.55
C LYS A 109 -14.72 10.41 -21.53
N PHE A 110 -15.06 9.80 -22.66
CA PHE A 110 -15.26 8.36 -22.73
C PHE A 110 -13.93 7.60 -22.56
N LEU A 111 -12.87 8.03 -23.24
CA LEU A 111 -11.52 7.44 -23.08
C LEU A 111 -10.97 7.66 -21.66
N ASN A 112 -11.14 8.86 -21.12
CA ASN A 112 -10.74 9.17 -19.75
C ASN A 112 -11.48 8.24 -18.75
N ASN A 113 -12.80 8.10 -18.89
CA ASN A 113 -13.57 7.21 -18.03
C ASN A 113 -13.12 5.75 -18.14
N ILE A 114 -12.83 5.23 -19.34
CA ILE A 114 -12.30 3.87 -19.51
C ILE A 114 -10.99 3.71 -18.72
N GLY A 115 -10.06 4.66 -18.84
CA GLY A 115 -8.82 4.64 -18.08
C GLY A 115 -9.07 4.59 -16.57
N MET A 116 -9.97 5.44 -16.07
CA MET A 116 -10.36 5.46 -14.65
C MET A 116 -11.01 4.15 -14.19
N TRP A 117 -11.85 3.52 -15.03
CA TRP A 117 -12.45 2.22 -14.74
C TRP A 117 -11.40 1.10 -14.68
N ILE A 118 -10.43 1.09 -15.61
CA ILE A 118 -9.33 0.12 -15.59
C ILE A 118 -8.52 0.25 -14.31
N LEU A 119 -8.06 1.46 -13.97
CA LEU A 119 -7.28 1.69 -12.75
C LEU A 119 -8.10 1.36 -11.50
N GLY A 120 -9.38 1.73 -11.47
CA GLY A 120 -10.30 1.42 -10.38
C GLY A 120 -10.50 -0.09 -10.20
N GLY A 121 -10.67 -0.81 -11.30
CA GLY A 121 -10.81 -2.26 -11.32
C GLY A 121 -9.57 -2.96 -10.78
N VAL A 122 -8.37 -2.58 -11.25
CA VAL A 122 -7.11 -3.14 -10.76
C VAL A 122 -6.92 -2.91 -9.26
N ARG A 123 -7.26 -1.72 -8.76
CA ARG A 123 -7.17 -1.38 -7.33
C ARG A 123 -8.16 -2.13 -6.44
N ALA A 124 -9.23 -2.66 -7.01
CA ALA A 124 -10.22 -3.42 -6.25
C ALA A 124 -9.71 -4.82 -5.84
N PHE A 125 -8.68 -5.34 -6.52
CA PHE A 125 -8.10 -6.65 -6.19
C PHE A 125 -7.00 -6.50 -5.13
N PRO A 126 -7.11 -7.21 -3.99
CA PRO A 126 -6.00 -7.34 -3.05
C PRO A 126 -4.81 -8.05 -3.70
N GLU A 127 -3.59 -7.60 -3.44
CA GLU A 127 -2.36 -8.16 -4.04
C GLU A 127 -2.20 -9.65 -3.76
N ILE A 128 -2.61 -10.12 -2.59
CA ILE A 128 -2.55 -11.55 -2.25
C ILE A 128 -3.48 -12.39 -3.15
N VAL A 129 -4.63 -11.86 -3.55
CA VAL A 129 -5.55 -12.54 -4.47
C VAL A 129 -4.93 -12.62 -5.86
N LEU A 130 -4.30 -11.54 -6.32
CA LEU A 130 -3.53 -11.56 -7.58
C LEU A 130 -2.40 -12.58 -7.53
N ALA A 131 -1.66 -12.64 -6.40
CA ALA A 131 -0.59 -13.64 -6.23
C ALA A 131 -1.13 -15.07 -6.30
N ILE A 132 -2.25 -15.39 -5.67
CA ILE A 132 -2.89 -16.71 -5.74
C ILE A 132 -3.24 -17.04 -7.20
N ILE A 133 -3.83 -16.10 -7.94
CA ILE A 133 -4.17 -16.31 -9.36
C ILE A 133 -2.93 -16.59 -10.19
N PHE A 134 -1.85 -15.81 -10.00
CA PHE A 134 -0.61 -16.01 -10.76
C PHE A 134 0.13 -17.27 -10.34
N VAL A 135 0.17 -17.62 -9.06
CA VAL A 135 0.72 -18.89 -8.60
C VAL A 135 -0.05 -20.06 -9.20
N ALA A 136 -1.37 -19.98 -9.29
CA ALA A 136 -2.17 -21.00 -9.97
C ALA A 136 -1.90 -21.09 -11.48
N ALA A 137 -1.57 -19.97 -12.13
CA ALA A 137 -1.34 -19.90 -13.57
C ALA A 137 0.08 -20.31 -13.99
N VAL A 138 1.11 -19.82 -13.27
CA VAL A 138 2.53 -20.01 -13.65
C VAL A 138 3.30 -20.92 -12.70
N GLY A 139 2.63 -21.45 -11.67
CA GLY A 139 3.23 -22.25 -10.61
C GLY A 139 3.82 -21.39 -9.47
N PRO A 140 4.12 -22.04 -8.32
CA PRO A 140 4.73 -21.34 -7.18
C PRO A 140 6.17 -20.96 -7.52
N ASN A 141 6.41 -19.68 -7.74
CA ASN A 141 7.72 -19.11 -8.06
C ASN A 141 7.74 -17.57 -7.85
N PRO A 142 8.93 -16.95 -7.76
CA PRO A 142 9.08 -15.51 -7.58
C PRO A 142 8.42 -14.64 -8.67
N PHE A 143 8.35 -15.15 -9.89
CA PHE A 143 7.75 -14.44 -11.02
C PHE A 143 6.25 -14.19 -10.81
N ALA A 144 5.52 -15.11 -10.14
CA ALA A 144 4.13 -14.90 -9.76
C ALA A 144 3.98 -13.70 -8.81
N GLY A 145 4.92 -13.54 -7.86
CA GLY A 145 4.98 -12.38 -6.95
C GLY A 145 5.24 -11.08 -7.70
N VAL A 146 6.20 -11.09 -8.64
CA VAL A 146 6.48 -9.92 -9.50
C VAL A 146 5.24 -9.48 -10.27
N LEU A 147 4.51 -10.42 -10.90
CA LEU A 147 3.28 -10.10 -11.63
C LEU A 147 2.17 -9.53 -10.73
N ALA A 148 2.00 -10.11 -9.55
CA ALA A 148 1.00 -9.65 -8.58
C ALA A 148 1.26 -8.20 -8.16
N ILE A 149 2.52 -7.88 -7.81
CA ILE A 149 2.93 -6.53 -7.45
C ILE A 149 2.83 -5.60 -8.65
N ALA A 150 3.33 -5.99 -9.82
CA ALA A 150 3.32 -5.16 -11.01
C ALA A 150 1.91 -4.69 -11.38
N ILE A 151 0.94 -5.60 -11.36
CA ILE A 151 -0.46 -5.25 -11.68
C ILE A 151 -1.09 -4.47 -10.53
N GLY A 152 -1.01 -4.95 -9.29
CA GLY A 152 -1.63 -4.29 -8.14
C GLY A 152 -1.13 -2.85 -7.94
N SER A 153 0.18 -2.65 -8.02
CA SER A 153 0.83 -1.34 -7.86
C SER A 153 0.53 -0.38 -9.01
N THR A 154 0.33 -0.89 -10.24
CA THR A 154 -0.05 -0.07 -11.40
C THR A 154 -1.36 0.68 -11.17
N GLY A 155 -2.34 0.05 -10.53
CA GLY A 155 -3.62 0.69 -10.25
C GLY A 155 -3.49 1.92 -9.33
N MET A 156 -2.67 1.82 -8.29
CA MET A 156 -2.42 2.92 -7.35
C MET A 156 -1.55 4.02 -7.99
N LEU A 157 -0.40 3.64 -8.56
CA LEU A 157 0.52 4.59 -9.18
C LEU A 157 -0.13 5.33 -10.34
N GLY A 158 -0.90 4.63 -11.20
CA GLY A 158 -1.59 5.26 -12.31
C GLY A 158 -2.57 6.34 -11.86
N LYS A 159 -3.27 6.14 -10.74
CA LYS A 159 -4.15 7.16 -10.17
C LYS A 159 -3.36 8.34 -9.61
N LEU A 160 -2.34 8.09 -8.79
CA LEU A 160 -1.50 9.16 -8.23
C LEU A 160 -0.81 9.97 -9.32
N TYR A 161 -0.25 9.30 -10.33
CA TYR A 161 0.38 9.97 -11.47
C TYR A 161 -0.61 10.80 -12.28
N SER A 162 -1.87 10.32 -12.44
CA SER A 162 -2.89 11.13 -13.13
C SER A 162 -3.22 12.41 -12.37
N GLU A 163 -3.26 12.37 -11.03
CA GLU A 163 -3.49 13.53 -10.18
C GLU A 163 -2.32 14.53 -10.26
N VAL A 164 -1.08 14.04 -10.32
CA VAL A 164 0.10 14.89 -10.56
C VAL A 164 0.02 15.57 -11.92
N ILE A 165 -0.35 14.82 -12.99
CA ILE A 165 -0.49 15.42 -14.34
C ILE A 165 -1.61 16.47 -14.35
N GLU A 166 -2.67 16.28 -13.59
CA GLU A 166 -3.77 17.25 -13.49
C GLU A 166 -3.38 18.53 -12.73
N SER A 167 -2.35 18.46 -11.87
CA SER A 167 -1.90 19.59 -11.03
C SER A 167 -0.83 20.49 -11.68
N ILE A 168 -0.31 20.13 -12.87
CA ILE A 168 0.75 20.90 -13.54
C ILE A 168 0.31 22.32 -13.91
N ASP A 169 1.30 23.24 -14.02
CA ASP A 169 1.07 24.58 -14.51
C ASP A 169 0.85 24.60 -16.03
N MET A 170 -0.41 24.82 -16.43
CA MET A 170 -0.79 24.88 -17.84
C MET A 170 -0.25 26.12 -18.57
N ASN A 171 0.12 27.20 -17.86
CA ASN A 171 0.70 28.38 -18.52
C ASN A 171 2.02 28.07 -19.21
N VAL A 172 2.81 27.14 -18.67
CA VAL A 172 4.05 26.66 -19.30
C VAL A 172 3.74 25.97 -20.63
N ILE A 173 2.67 25.21 -20.69
CA ILE A 173 2.24 24.49 -21.89
C ILE A 173 1.75 25.49 -22.95
N GLU A 174 0.91 26.45 -22.56
CA GLU A 174 0.40 27.51 -23.44
C GLU A 174 1.53 28.35 -24.02
N ALA A 175 2.53 28.70 -23.22
CA ALA A 175 3.71 29.44 -23.68
C ALA A 175 4.53 28.66 -24.73
N LEU A 176 4.69 27.34 -24.53
CA LEU A 176 5.35 26.47 -25.50
C LEU A 176 4.54 26.33 -26.79
N GLU A 177 3.24 26.22 -26.72
CA GLU A 177 2.35 26.20 -27.88
C GLU A 177 2.39 27.50 -28.65
N ALA A 178 2.38 28.63 -27.96
CA ALA A 178 2.54 29.97 -28.59
C ALA A 178 3.88 30.15 -29.28
N SER A 179 4.93 29.46 -28.80
CA SER A 179 6.28 29.46 -29.43
C SER A 179 6.38 28.48 -30.61
N GLY A 180 5.28 27.77 -30.96
CA GLY A 180 5.24 26.80 -32.07
C GLY A 180 5.80 25.43 -31.74
N ALA A 181 5.90 25.04 -30.45
CA ALA A 181 6.37 23.74 -30.04
C ALA A 181 5.39 22.62 -30.46
N ASN A 182 5.94 21.51 -30.95
CA ASN A 182 5.16 20.35 -31.28
C ASN A 182 4.81 19.53 -29.99
N LYS A 183 3.88 18.57 -30.11
CA LYS A 183 3.41 17.78 -28.95
C LYS A 183 4.51 17.04 -28.20
N PHE A 184 5.55 16.55 -28.90
CA PHE A 184 6.69 15.89 -28.25
C PHE A 184 7.55 16.89 -27.47
N GLN A 185 7.75 18.09 -28.02
CA GLN A 185 8.48 19.16 -27.34
C GLN A 185 7.74 19.61 -26.08
N ILE A 186 6.41 19.78 -26.17
CA ILE A 186 5.57 20.10 -25.01
C ILE A 186 5.67 19.01 -23.95
N LEU A 187 5.61 17.73 -24.35
CA LEU A 187 5.72 16.61 -23.43
C LEU A 187 7.08 16.62 -22.70
N PHE A 188 8.20 16.74 -23.43
CA PHE A 188 9.54 16.64 -22.86
C PHE A 188 10.02 17.90 -22.14
N TYR A 189 9.63 19.08 -22.59
CA TYR A 189 10.10 20.35 -22.02
C TYR A 189 9.06 21.05 -21.13
N GLY A 190 7.77 20.74 -21.28
CA GLY A 190 6.69 21.34 -20.51
C GLY A 190 6.17 20.41 -19.40
N ILE A 191 5.83 19.16 -19.73
CA ILE A 191 5.14 18.27 -18.81
C ILE A 191 6.13 17.46 -17.97
N PHE A 192 7.03 16.69 -18.60
CA PHE A 192 7.96 15.79 -17.90
C PHE A 192 8.77 16.47 -16.80
N PRO A 193 9.35 17.67 -16.98
CA PRO A 193 10.11 18.32 -15.91
C PRO A 193 9.26 18.64 -14.68
N GLN A 194 7.96 18.91 -14.86
CA GLN A 194 7.05 19.20 -13.76
C GLN A 194 6.62 17.95 -13.00
N VAL A 195 6.34 16.83 -13.72
CA VAL A 195 5.76 15.62 -13.09
C VAL A 195 6.82 14.63 -12.60
N LEU A 196 8.02 14.62 -13.17
CA LEU A 196 9.04 13.61 -12.91
C LEU A 196 9.48 13.53 -11.44
N PRO A 197 9.72 14.64 -10.71
CA PRO A 197 10.09 14.58 -9.30
C PRO A 197 9.02 13.89 -8.45
N GLU A 198 7.75 14.20 -8.66
CA GLU A 198 6.63 13.60 -7.94
C GLU A 198 6.40 12.14 -8.35
N PHE A 199 6.53 11.80 -9.63
CA PHE A 199 6.47 10.41 -10.10
C PHE A 199 7.53 9.55 -9.41
N MET A 200 8.76 10.04 -9.34
CA MET A 200 9.85 9.35 -8.64
C MET A 200 9.54 9.20 -7.15
N SER A 201 9.01 10.24 -6.51
CA SER A 201 8.61 10.22 -5.11
C SER A 201 7.54 9.15 -4.84
N TYR A 202 6.49 9.09 -5.67
CA TYR A 202 5.44 8.07 -5.53
C TYR A 202 5.91 6.65 -5.88
N ALA A 203 6.82 6.51 -6.87
CA ALA A 203 7.41 5.20 -7.18
C ALA A 203 8.22 4.65 -6.00
N ILE A 204 9.04 5.49 -5.35
CA ILE A 204 9.83 5.11 -4.17
C ILE A 204 8.90 4.77 -3.00
N TYR A 205 7.86 5.57 -2.77
CA TYR A 205 6.86 5.28 -1.74
C TYR A 205 6.14 3.95 -1.99
N ARG A 206 5.81 3.66 -3.25
CA ARG A 206 5.16 2.40 -3.60
C ARG A 206 6.10 1.21 -3.43
N PHE A 207 7.37 1.34 -3.82
CA PHE A 207 8.37 0.30 -3.57
C PHE A 207 8.48 -0.08 -2.09
N GLU A 208 8.45 0.90 -1.18
CA GLU A 208 8.46 0.67 0.27
C GLU A 208 7.26 -0.17 0.73
N ILE A 209 6.06 0.10 0.20
CA ILE A 209 4.86 -0.69 0.46
C ILE A 209 5.00 -2.10 -0.13
N ASP A 210 5.52 -2.21 -1.35
CA ASP A 210 5.65 -3.46 -2.08
C ASP A 210 6.66 -4.42 -1.44
N VAL A 211 7.70 -3.91 -0.73
CA VAL A 211 8.61 -4.75 0.07
C VAL A 211 7.86 -5.46 1.20
N ARG A 212 6.97 -4.74 1.90
CA ARG A 212 6.14 -5.34 2.96
C ARG A 212 5.13 -6.34 2.37
N ALA A 213 4.49 -5.98 1.27
CA ALA A 213 3.55 -6.86 0.57
C ALA A 213 4.25 -8.14 0.08
N SER A 214 5.42 -8.03 -0.55
CA SER A 214 6.21 -9.15 -1.06
C SER A 214 6.53 -10.18 0.03
N SER A 215 6.82 -9.72 1.27
CA SER A 215 7.07 -10.61 2.40
C SER A 215 5.85 -11.48 2.75
N VAL A 216 4.63 -11.00 2.48
CA VAL A 216 3.38 -11.74 2.73
C VAL A 216 3.02 -12.64 1.54
N LEU A 217 3.32 -12.21 0.30
CA LEU A 217 3.00 -12.98 -0.92
C LEU A 217 3.68 -14.36 -0.96
N GLY A 218 4.83 -14.50 -0.31
CA GLY A 218 5.51 -15.78 -0.15
C GLY A 218 4.67 -16.85 0.56
N ILE A 219 3.75 -16.47 1.43
CA ILE A 219 2.85 -17.40 2.15
C ILE A 219 1.98 -18.21 1.16
N VAL A 220 1.63 -17.60 0.05
CA VAL A 220 0.83 -18.25 -1.02
C VAL A 220 1.69 -18.88 -2.12
N GLY A 221 3.02 -18.98 -1.92
CA GLY A 221 3.94 -19.61 -2.86
C GLY A 221 4.52 -18.67 -3.92
N ALA A 222 4.42 -17.36 -3.73
CA ALA A 222 4.97 -16.37 -4.66
C ALA A 222 6.46 -16.04 -4.42
N GLY A 223 7.19 -16.91 -3.73
CA GLY A 223 8.64 -16.79 -3.49
C GLY A 223 8.98 -15.89 -2.29
N GLY A 224 10.28 -15.74 -2.05
CA GLY A 224 10.83 -14.88 -1.03
C GLY A 224 10.68 -15.37 0.40
N ILE A 225 10.94 -14.47 1.36
CA ILE A 225 11.03 -14.77 2.79
C ILE A 225 9.71 -15.32 3.38
N GLY A 226 8.56 -15.00 2.79
CA GLY A 226 7.26 -15.50 3.24
C GLY A 226 7.11 -17.01 3.10
N THR A 227 7.85 -17.66 2.18
CA THR A 227 7.87 -19.12 2.07
C THR A 227 8.55 -19.75 3.28
N LEU A 228 9.65 -19.16 3.76
CA LEU A 228 10.34 -19.63 4.97
C LEU A 228 9.46 -19.47 6.21
N ILE A 229 8.72 -18.37 6.34
CA ILE A 229 7.76 -18.19 7.45
C ILE A 229 6.77 -19.36 7.47
N THR A 230 6.24 -19.73 6.30
CA THR A 230 5.25 -20.81 6.19
C THR A 230 5.86 -22.15 6.63
N PHE A 231 7.07 -22.47 6.18
CA PHE A 231 7.76 -23.72 6.55
C PHE A 231 8.13 -23.72 8.04
N ALA A 232 8.71 -22.65 8.56
CA ALA A 232 9.05 -22.54 9.98
C ALA A 232 7.83 -22.65 10.88
N TYR A 233 6.69 -22.02 10.51
CA TYR A 233 5.42 -22.11 11.21
C TYR A 233 4.86 -23.54 11.19
N MET A 234 4.86 -24.22 10.03
CA MET A 234 4.38 -25.61 9.91
C MET A 234 5.21 -26.57 10.75
N ASN A 235 6.51 -26.36 10.83
CA ASN A 235 7.45 -27.15 11.64
C ASN A 235 7.46 -26.74 13.12
N ARG A 236 6.69 -25.72 13.51
CA ARG A 236 6.68 -25.13 14.88
C ARG A 236 8.05 -24.68 15.36
N ASN A 237 8.91 -24.29 14.43
CA ASN A 237 10.24 -23.73 14.73
C ASN A 237 10.12 -22.23 15.02
N TRP A 238 9.71 -21.89 16.25
CA TRP A 238 9.45 -20.51 16.66
C TRP A 238 10.71 -19.65 16.74
N GLU A 239 11.86 -20.25 16.95
CA GLU A 239 13.18 -19.58 16.97
C GLU A 239 13.54 -19.06 15.57
N GLU A 240 13.30 -19.88 14.54
CA GLU A 240 13.47 -19.49 13.14
C GLU A 240 12.45 -18.41 12.73
N VAL A 241 11.18 -18.56 13.11
CA VAL A 241 10.15 -17.52 12.88
C VAL A 241 10.57 -16.20 13.51
N GLY A 242 11.09 -16.23 14.74
CA GLY A 242 11.60 -15.03 15.42
C GLY A 242 12.74 -14.36 14.63
N MET A 243 13.69 -15.15 14.11
CA MET A 243 14.80 -14.63 13.29
C MET A 243 14.30 -14.04 11.96
N ILE A 244 13.37 -14.70 11.28
CA ILE A 244 12.77 -14.19 10.05
C ILE A 244 12.08 -12.85 10.29
N LEU A 245 11.26 -12.74 11.33
CA LEU A 245 10.58 -11.48 11.69
C LEU A 245 11.58 -10.37 12.00
N LEU A 246 12.66 -10.67 12.72
CA LEU A 246 13.71 -9.70 13.02
C LEU A 246 14.37 -9.18 11.74
N VAL A 247 14.73 -10.07 10.80
CA VAL A 247 15.32 -9.68 9.51
C VAL A 247 14.34 -8.82 8.69
N ILE A 248 13.06 -9.17 8.65
CA ILE A 248 12.03 -8.37 7.96
C ILE A 248 11.95 -6.97 8.57
N ILE A 249 11.84 -6.86 9.89
CA ILE A 249 11.71 -5.57 10.58
C ILE A 249 12.92 -4.68 10.32
N ILE A 250 14.13 -5.23 10.45
CA ILE A 250 15.36 -4.48 10.18
C ILE A 250 15.40 -4.00 8.74
N THR A 251 15.17 -4.89 7.78
CA THR A 251 15.23 -4.58 6.34
C THR A 251 14.19 -3.53 5.95
N VAL A 252 12.94 -3.70 6.37
CA VAL A 252 11.88 -2.73 6.11
C VAL A 252 12.21 -1.38 6.72
N THR A 253 12.73 -1.34 7.96
CA THR A 253 13.12 -0.08 8.62
C THR A 253 14.24 0.63 7.87
N ILE A 254 15.25 -0.10 7.38
CA ILE A 254 16.36 0.48 6.59
C ILE A 254 15.81 1.07 5.28
N ILE A 255 14.95 0.33 4.57
CA ILE A 255 14.36 0.79 3.32
C ILE A 255 13.50 2.02 3.55
N ASP A 256 12.68 2.05 4.59
CA ASP A 256 11.83 3.18 4.96
C ASP A 256 12.66 4.46 5.20
N GLN A 257 13.77 4.34 5.94
CA GLN A 257 14.67 5.47 6.18
C GLN A 257 15.37 5.96 4.90
N ILE A 258 15.88 5.04 4.07
CA ILE A 258 16.53 5.39 2.79
C ILE A 258 15.51 6.05 1.85
N SER A 259 14.34 5.45 1.68
CA SER A 259 13.26 5.97 0.86
C SER A 259 12.81 7.35 1.31
N GLY A 260 12.65 7.56 2.60
CA GLY A 260 12.29 8.86 3.19
C GLY A 260 13.37 9.93 2.95
N PHE A 261 14.66 9.56 3.02
CA PHE A 261 15.76 10.47 2.73
C PHE A 261 15.81 10.88 1.25
N ILE A 262 15.59 9.92 0.34
CA ILE A 262 15.59 10.20 -1.11
C ILE A 262 14.39 11.10 -1.47
N ARG A 263 13.18 10.77 -0.98
CA ARG A 263 11.97 11.56 -1.25
C ARG A 263 12.09 13.02 -0.82
N LYS A 264 12.69 13.30 0.34
CA LYS A 264 12.92 14.67 0.82
C LYS A 264 13.84 15.51 -0.07
N ARG A 265 14.57 14.89 -0.99
CA ARG A 265 15.45 15.60 -1.94
C ARG A 265 14.80 15.79 -3.30
N LEU A 266 13.72 15.08 -3.59
CA LEU A 266 13.02 15.13 -4.87
C LEU A 266 11.90 16.17 -4.86
N VAL A 267 11.25 16.33 -3.72
CA VAL A 267 10.14 17.25 -3.45
C VAL A 267 10.50 18.08 -2.21
#